data_ebd656f5352b5a3a6f7b84391233250f
#
_entry.id   ebd656f5352b5a3a6f7b84391233250f
#
_cell.length_a   1.000
_cell.length_b   1.000
_cell.length_c   1.000
_cell.angle_alpha   90.00
_cell.angle_beta   90.00
_cell.angle_gamma   90.00
#
_symmetry.space_group_name_H-M   'P 1'
#
loop_
_entity.id
_entity.type
_entity.pdbx_description
1 polymer ?
#
loop_
_entity_poly.entity_id
_entity_poly.type
_entity_poly.pdbx_seq_one_letter_code
_entity_poly.pdbx_strand_id
1 'polypeptide(L)'
;MSMTVVPALSPAQRRRLGRRAQLLAGVSVTYNLIEAVVAVTAGSVAGSIALVGFGLDSLVEMSSGLVILWQFRHPVPESRERLALRLIGVSFFALAAYVIVESVRNLFSSGEPAPSPVGIALAMLSLVVMPVLSWAQRRTGRALNSGSVVADSKQTLLCTYLSAVLLVGLLLNALLGWSWADPVAGLVIAAVAIREGVEAWRGDDCGETVTHATGASSAGADGTNRES
;
A
#
# COMPACT_ATOMS: atom_id res chain seq x y z
N MET A 1 -35.21 -15.58 -6.48
CA MET A 1 -33.79 -15.15 -6.23
C MET A 1 -33.46 -15.59 -4.82
N SER A 2 -32.71 -16.69 -4.66
CA SER A 2 -32.30 -17.18 -3.34
C SER A 2 -31.23 -16.25 -2.78
N MET A 3 -31.58 -15.50 -1.75
CA MET A 3 -30.58 -14.76 -0.94
C MET A 3 -29.69 -15.81 -0.24
N THR A 4 -28.46 -15.94 -0.73
CA THR A 4 -27.42 -16.71 -0.03
C THR A 4 -27.07 -15.94 1.25
N VAL A 5 -27.66 -16.35 2.36
CA VAL A 5 -27.26 -15.84 3.69
C VAL A 5 -25.85 -16.30 3.92
N VAL A 6 -24.90 -15.36 3.87
CA VAL A 6 -23.50 -15.63 4.25
C VAL A 6 -23.51 -15.97 5.75
N PRO A 7 -23.12 -17.19 6.15
CA PRO A 7 -23.17 -17.57 7.55
C PRO A 7 -22.26 -16.69 8.38
N ALA A 8 -22.78 -16.10 9.45
CA ALA A 8 -22.02 -15.28 10.37
C ALA A 8 -20.86 -16.11 10.97
N LEU A 9 -19.66 -15.55 10.97
CA LEU A 9 -18.47 -16.18 11.53
C LEU A 9 -18.69 -16.52 13.01
N SER A 10 -18.34 -17.73 13.43
CA SER A 10 -18.34 -18.08 14.85
C SER A 10 -17.31 -17.24 15.62
N PRO A 11 -17.52 -16.96 16.93
CA PRO A 11 -16.57 -16.18 17.73
C PRO A 11 -15.15 -16.77 17.72
N ALA A 12 -15.03 -18.09 17.65
CA ALA A 12 -13.75 -18.79 17.56
C ALA A 12 -13.04 -18.56 16.20
N GLN A 13 -13.80 -18.61 15.11
CA GLN A 13 -13.28 -18.32 13.75
C GLN A 13 -12.84 -16.86 13.63
N ARG A 14 -13.63 -15.93 14.14
CA ARG A 14 -13.29 -14.50 14.14
C ARG A 14 -12.00 -14.22 14.91
N ARG A 15 -11.81 -14.84 16.07
CA ARG A 15 -10.55 -14.72 16.84
C ARG A 15 -9.34 -15.30 16.09
N ARG A 16 -9.49 -16.46 15.43
CA ARG A 16 -8.41 -17.07 14.64
C ARG A 16 -8.00 -16.18 13.45
N LEU A 17 -8.98 -15.67 12.71
CA LEU A 17 -8.72 -14.77 11.59
C LEU A 17 -8.13 -13.44 12.04
N GLY A 18 -8.59 -12.87 13.17
CA GLY A 18 -8.01 -11.66 13.75
C GLY A 18 -6.54 -11.84 14.14
N ARG A 19 -6.18 -12.97 14.79
CA ARG A 19 -4.78 -13.31 15.08
C ARG A 19 -3.94 -13.44 13.80
N ARG A 20 -4.52 -14.05 12.75
CA ARG A 20 -3.83 -14.17 11.46
C ARG A 20 -3.61 -12.81 10.82
N ALA A 21 -4.58 -11.91 10.85
CA ALA A 21 -4.43 -10.54 10.35
C ALA A 21 -3.32 -9.78 11.11
N GLN A 22 -3.29 -9.88 12.45
CA GLN A 22 -2.22 -9.28 13.25
C GLN A 22 -0.83 -9.87 12.93
N LEU A 23 -0.72 -11.18 12.74
CA LEU A 23 0.54 -11.81 12.35
C LEU A 23 1.01 -11.34 10.97
N LEU A 24 0.11 -11.29 10.00
CA LEU A 24 0.43 -10.81 8.66
C LEU A 24 0.86 -9.34 8.67
N ALA A 25 0.15 -8.48 9.41
CA ALA A 25 0.54 -7.07 9.60
C ALA A 25 1.90 -6.95 10.31
N GLY A 26 2.17 -7.76 11.33
CA GLY A 26 3.47 -7.80 12.00
C GLY A 26 4.61 -8.23 11.08
N VAL A 27 4.38 -9.24 10.23
CA VAL A 27 5.35 -9.68 9.22
C VAL A 27 5.60 -8.58 8.20
N SER A 28 4.53 -7.92 7.71
CA SER A 28 4.63 -6.79 6.77
C SER A 28 5.44 -5.64 7.35
N VAL A 29 5.11 -5.20 8.57
CA VAL A 29 5.83 -4.13 9.27
C VAL A 29 7.32 -4.45 9.44
N THR A 30 7.64 -5.69 9.86
CA THR A 30 9.03 -6.10 10.05
C THR A 30 9.79 -6.17 8.74
N TYR A 31 9.17 -6.72 7.71
CA TYR A 31 9.74 -6.81 6.37
C TYR A 31 10.01 -5.42 5.81
N ASN A 32 9.02 -4.52 5.82
CA ASN A 32 9.13 -3.15 5.33
C ASN A 32 10.16 -2.33 6.09
N LEU A 33 10.33 -2.54 7.40
CA LEU A 33 11.39 -1.89 8.18
C LEU A 33 12.79 -2.31 7.69
N ILE A 34 13.01 -3.61 7.50
CA ILE A 34 14.27 -4.14 7.00
C ILE A 34 14.52 -3.63 5.57
N GLU A 35 13.50 -3.70 4.72
CA GLU A 35 13.54 -3.23 3.34
C GLU A 35 13.89 -1.74 3.26
N ALA A 36 13.25 -0.90 4.06
CA ALA A 36 13.51 0.53 4.12
C ALA A 36 14.97 0.83 4.50
N VAL A 37 15.47 0.19 5.56
CA VAL A 37 16.86 0.39 6.01
C VAL A 37 17.85 -0.03 4.93
N VAL A 38 17.66 -1.20 4.33
CA VAL A 38 18.55 -1.73 3.29
C VAL A 38 18.48 -0.88 2.03
N ALA A 39 17.27 -0.54 1.56
CA ALA A 39 17.06 0.24 0.35
C ALA A 39 17.62 1.66 0.46
N VAL A 40 17.30 2.38 1.55
CA VAL A 40 17.82 3.75 1.76
C VAL A 40 19.33 3.75 1.88
N THR A 41 19.91 2.79 2.61
CA THR A 41 21.36 2.71 2.78
C THR A 41 22.06 2.39 1.45
N ALA A 42 21.61 1.32 0.77
CA ALA A 42 22.18 0.91 -0.51
C ALA A 42 21.97 1.96 -1.61
N GLY A 43 20.80 2.59 -1.63
CA GLY A 43 20.46 3.66 -2.57
C GLY A 43 21.33 4.91 -2.36
N SER A 44 21.52 5.31 -1.11
CA SER A 44 22.40 6.46 -0.77
C SER A 44 23.85 6.20 -1.16
N VAL A 45 24.36 4.98 -0.95
CA VAL A 45 25.72 4.59 -1.34
C VAL A 45 25.88 4.55 -2.86
N ALA A 46 24.87 4.03 -3.58
CA ALA A 46 24.89 3.92 -5.04
C ALA A 46 24.52 5.23 -5.77
N GLY A 47 23.99 6.23 -5.07
CA GLY A 47 23.41 7.43 -5.69
C GLY A 47 22.12 7.14 -6.46
N SER A 48 21.42 6.04 -6.16
CA SER A 48 20.18 5.63 -6.81
C SER A 48 18.97 6.27 -6.13
N ILE A 49 18.33 7.21 -6.82
CA ILE A 49 17.15 7.90 -6.32
C ILE A 49 15.93 6.98 -6.30
N ALA A 50 15.80 6.09 -7.29
CA ALA A 50 14.73 5.10 -7.33
C ALA A 50 14.80 4.16 -6.12
N LEU A 51 16.00 3.69 -5.74
CA LEU A 51 16.19 2.78 -4.62
C LEU A 51 15.94 3.49 -3.27
N VAL A 52 16.36 4.74 -3.11
CA VAL A 52 16.02 5.55 -1.93
C VAL A 52 14.51 5.79 -1.85
N GLY A 53 13.89 6.20 -2.96
CA GLY A 53 12.44 6.42 -3.03
C GLY A 53 11.64 5.17 -2.66
N PHE A 54 12.05 4.00 -3.15
CA PHE A 54 11.46 2.72 -2.81
C PHE A 54 11.58 2.40 -1.31
N GLY A 55 12.74 2.66 -0.70
CA GLY A 55 12.92 2.47 0.74
C GLY A 55 12.07 3.43 1.58
N LEU A 56 11.86 4.65 1.13
CA LEU A 56 10.96 5.61 1.79
C LEU A 56 9.49 5.20 1.65
N ASP A 57 9.09 4.62 0.50
CA ASP A 57 7.77 4.04 0.29
C ASP A 57 7.50 2.89 1.27
N SER A 58 8.48 2.01 1.50
CA SER A 58 8.40 0.95 2.51
C SER A 58 8.17 1.48 3.94
N LEU A 59 8.68 2.68 4.29
CA LEU A 59 8.36 3.33 5.57
C LEU A 59 6.90 3.79 5.65
N VAL A 60 6.35 4.28 4.54
CA VAL A 60 4.93 4.67 4.48
C VAL A 60 4.04 3.44 4.61
N GLU A 61 4.36 2.34 3.91
CA GLU A 61 3.65 1.06 4.02
C GLU A 61 3.74 0.49 5.45
N MET A 62 4.91 0.56 6.09
CA MET A 62 5.07 0.17 7.49
C MET A 62 4.12 0.92 8.41
N SER A 63 3.91 2.23 8.21
CA SER A 63 3.01 3.03 9.04
C SER A 63 1.54 2.57 8.89
N SER A 64 1.08 2.17 7.72
CA SER A 64 -0.26 1.60 7.53
C SER A 64 -0.42 0.26 8.27
N GLY A 65 0.57 -0.62 8.18
CA GLY A 65 0.60 -1.88 8.93
C GLY A 65 0.55 -1.67 10.45
N LEU A 66 1.22 -0.65 10.98
CA LEU A 66 1.16 -0.27 12.39
C LEU A 66 -0.24 0.21 12.80
N VAL A 67 -0.94 0.96 11.96
CA VAL A 67 -2.33 1.36 12.19
C VAL A 67 -3.22 0.13 12.31
N ILE A 68 -3.06 -0.88 11.45
CA ILE A 68 -3.80 -2.14 11.54
C ILE A 68 -3.51 -2.88 12.85
N LEU A 69 -2.23 -3.03 13.23
CA LEU A 69 -1.86 -3.66 14.49
C LEU A 69 -2.49 -2.94 15.69
N TRP A 70 -2.56 -1.62 15.65
CA TRP A 70 -3.19 -0.82 16.70
C TRP A 70 -4.72 -0.97 16.70
N GLN A 71 -5.37 -0.98 15.53
CA GLN A 71 -6.81 -1.16 15.37
C GLN A 71 -7.31 -2.48 15.99
N PHE A 72 -6.56 -3.56 15.82
CA PHE A 72 -6.92 -4.85 16.42
C PHE A 72 -6.69 -4.94 17.93
N ARG A 73 -5.99 -3.96 18.52
CA ARG A 73 -5.82 -3.86 19.98
C ARG A 73 -6.89 -3.01 20.66
N HIS A 74 -7.41 -2.01 19.96
CA HIS A 74 -8.41 -1.08 20.49
C HIS A 74 -9.37 -0.66 19.39
N PRO A 75 -10.70 -0.51 19.68
CA PRO A 75 -11.64 0.06 18.71
C PRO A 75 -11.24 1.51 18.44
N VAL A 76 -10.93 1.81 17.18
CA VAL A 76 -10.51 3.17 16.76
C VAL A 76 -11.76 4.01 16.50
N PRO A 77 -11.95 5.15 17.16
CA PRO A 77 -12.99 6.11 16.80
C PRO A 77 -12.77 6.63 15.37
N GLU A 78 -13.82 6.75 14.57
CA GLU A 78 -13.81 7.23 13.17
C GLU A 78 -13.06 8.56 12.97
N SER A 79 -13.05 9.44 13.99
CA SER A 79 -12.32 10.71 13.95
C SER A 79 -10.81 10.56 13.87
N ARG A 80 -10.24 9.45 14.37
CA ARG A 80 -8.81 9.17 14.32
C ARG A 80 -8.38 8.51 13.01
N GLU A 81 -9.28 7.75 12.39
CA GLU A 81 -9.04 7.14 11.08
C GLU A 81 -8.77 8.21 10.02
N ARG A 82 -9.59 9.27 9.97
CA ARG A 82 -9.36 10.41 9.05
C ARG A 82 -8.03 11.11 9.27
N LEU A 83 -7.59 11.26 10.53
CA LEU A 83 -6.30 11.86 10.83
C LEU A 83 -5.16 10.95 10.37
N ALA A 84 -5.26 9.64 10.60
CA ALA A 84 -4.28 8.67 10.13
C ALA A 84 -4.16 8.68 8.60
N LEU A 85 -5.28 8.65 7.87
CA LEU A 85 -5.29 8.72 6.41
C LEU A 85 -4.69 10.03 5.88
N ARG A 86 -4.97 11.18 6.52
CA ARG A 86 -4.36 12.46 6.14
C ARG A 86 -2.85 12.48 6.37
N LEU A 87 -2.38 11.94 7.50
CA LEU A 87 -0.95 11.84 7.78
C LEU A 87 -0.24 10.93 6.76
N ILE A 88 -0.85 9.80 6.41
CA ILE A 88 -0.36 8.91 5.35
C ILE A 88 -0.32 9.65 4.01
N GLY A 89 -1.39 10.36 3.64
CA GLY A 89 -1.44 11.16 2.42
C GLY A 89 -0.34 12.24 2.37
N VAL A 90 -0.11 12.96 3.48
CA VAL A 90 1.00 13.93 3.58
C VAL A 90 2.36 13.25 3.40
N SER A 91 2.56 12.06 3.98
CA SER A 91 3.80 11.29 3.83
C SER A 91 4.06 10.90 2.38
N PHE A 92 3.02 10.48 1.65
CA PHE A 92 3.12 10.19 0.21
C PHE A 92 3.44 11.44 -0.62
N PHE A 93 2.83 12.59 -0.32
CA PHE A 93 3.16 13.83 -1.02
C PHE A 93 4.58 14.31 -0.72
N ALA A 94 5.05 14.19 0.53
CA ALA A 94 6.43 14.50 0.89
C ALA A 94 7.43 13.58 0.18
N LEU A 95 7.15 12.27 0.14
CA LEU A 95 7.91 11.29 -0.62
C LEU A 95 7.98 11.66 -2.10
N ALA A 96 6.82 11.91 -2.72
CA ALA A 96 6.76 12.27 -4.14
C ALA A 96 7.55 13.55 -4.44
N ALA A 97 7.39 14.59 -3.63
CA ALA A 97 8.13 15.85 -3.79
C ALA A 97 9.64 15.63 -3.69
N TYR A 98 10.11 14.88 -2.69
CA TYR A 98 11.52 14.54 -2.54
C TYR A 98 12.06 13.79 -3.76
N VAL A 99 11.38 12.71 -4.17
CA VAL A 99 11.82 11.87 -5.28
C VAL A 99 11.80 12.63 -6.61
N ILE A 100 10.78 13.48 -6.87
CA ILE A 100 10.74 14.33 -8.08
C ILE A 100 11.91 15.28 -8.11
N VAL A 101 12.15 16.02 -7.03
CA VAL A 101 13.23 17.02 -6.97
C VAL A 101 14.57 16.34 -7.21
N GLU A 102 14.87 15.24 -6.54
CA GLU A 102 16.13 14.54 -6.68
C GLU A 102 16.27 13.84 -8.04
N SER A 103 15.18 13.26 -8.59
CA SER A 103 15.21 12.66 -9.94
C SER A 103 15.49 13.72 -11.01
N VAL A 104 14.82 14.88 -10.93
CA VAL A 104 15.06 16.00 -11.86
C VAL A 104 16.49 16.51 -11.72
N ARG A 105 16.98 16.74 -10.50
CA ARG A 105 18.38 17.15 -10.29
C ARG A 105 19.35 16.14 -10.87
N ASN A 106 19.11 14.85 -10.69
CA ASN A 106 19.99 13.78 -11.20
C ASN A 106 20.00 13.72 -12.73
N LEU A 107 18.86 13.96 -13.39
CA LEU A 107 18.80 14.04 -14.86
C LEU A 107 19.64 15.17 -15.46
N PHE A 108 19.83 16.27 -14.72
CA PHE A 108 20.64 17.43 -15.14
C PHE A 108 22.04 17.44 -14.55
N SER A 109 22.36 16.53 -13.62
CA SER A 109 23.70 16.40 -13.05
C SER A 109 24.50 15.34 -13.82
N SER A 110 25.81 15.50 -13.86
CA SER A 110 26.71 14.51 -14.47
C SER A 110 26.98 13.30 -13.56
N GLY A 111 26.23 13.15 -12.48
CA GLY A 111 26.37 12.03 -11.55
C GLY A 111 25.71 10.76 -12.12
N GLU A 112 26.50 9.74 -12.33
CA GLU A 112 25.99 8.43 -12.75
C GLU A 112 25.76 7.55 -11.52
N PRO A 113 24.50 7.04 -11.28
CA PRO A 113 24.27 6.11 -10.19
C PRO A 113 25.07 4.82 -10.42
N ALA A 114 25.80 4.39 -9.40
CA ALA A 114 26.55 3.16 -9.45
C ALA A 114 25.61 1.92 -9.42
N PRO A 115 25.99 0.83 -10.11
CA PRO A 115 25.24 -0.42 -10.00
C PRO A 115 25.12 -0.87 -8.54
N SER A 116 23.89 -1.23 -8.12
CA SER A 116 23.61 -1.69 -6.76
C SER A 116 23.18 -3.16 -6.75
N PRO A 117 24.10 -4.12 -6.58
CA PRO A 117 23.74 -5.54 -6.47
C PRO A 117 22.79 -5.83 -5.28
N VAL A 118 22.97 -5.08 -4.20
CA VAL A 118 22.11 -5.17 -3.00
C VAL A 118 20.69 -4.70 -3.35
N GLY A 119 20.55 -3.59 -4.07
CA GLY A 119 19.25 -3.10 -4.53
C GLY A 119 18.56 -4.07 -5.47
N ILE A 120 19.31 -4.68 -6.41
CA ILE A 120 18.77 -5.71 -7.32
C ILE A 120 18.27 -6.92 -6.53
N ALA A 121 19.07 -7.44 -5.60
CA ALA A 121 18.68 -8.58 -4.77
C ALA A 121 17.46 -8.27 -3.90
N LEU A 122 17.39 -7.06 -3.34
CA LEU A 122 16.25 -6.60 -2.55
C LEU A 122 14.99 -6.50 -3.39
N ALA A 123 15.04 -5.86 -4.57
CA ALA A 123 13.91 -5.74 -5.47
C ALA A 123 13.39 -7.12 -5.96
N MET A 124 14.29 -8.06 -6.26
CA MET A 124 13.90 -9.44 -6.58
C MET A 124 13.21 -10.13 -5.40
N LEU A 125 13.71 -9.96 -4.18
CA LEU A 125 13.11 -10.54 -2.98
C LEU A 125 11.71 -9.96 -2.74
N SER A 126 11.55 -8.65 -2.84
CA SER A 126 10.26 -7.96 -2.72
C SER A 126 9.27 -8.42 -3.78
N LEU A 127 9.71 -8.60 -5.02
CA LEU A 127 8.87 -9.08 -6.12
C LEU A 127 8.29 -10.48 -5.86
N VAL A 128 8.93 -11.28 -5.01
CA VAL A 128 8.45 -12.60 -4.59
C VAL A 128 7.63 -12.53 -3.31
N VAL A 129 8.11 -11.81 -2.31
CA VAL A 129 7.52 -11.76 -0.96
C VAL A 129 6.21 -10.97 -0.94
N MET A 130 6.18 -9.79 -1.58
CA MET A 130 5.04 -8.87 -1.52
C MET A 130 3.76 -9.44 -2.14
N PRO A 131 3.75 -10.09 -3.32
CA PRO A 131 2.53 -10.70 -3.87
C PRO A 131 1.96 -11.79 -2.96
N VAL A 132 2.83 -12.61 -2.35
CA VAL A 132 2.41 -13.68 -1.43
C VAL A 132 1.78 -13.10 -0.18
N LEU A 133 2.40 -12.05 0.37
CA LEU A 133 1.91 -11.35 1.57
C LEU A 133 0.57 -10.65 1.28
N SER A 134 0.49 -9.89 0.18
CA SER A 134 -0.74 -9.23 -0.28
C SER A 134 -1.89 -10.23 -0.47
N TRP A 135 -1.64 -11.36 -1.13
CA TRP A 135 -2.64 -12.40 -1.31
C TRP A 135 -3.14 -12.95 0.03
N ALA A 136 -2.23 -13.23 0.98
CA ALA A 136 -2.57 -13.74 2.30
C ALA A 136 -3.38 -12.72 3.12
N GLN A 137 -3.00 -11.44 3.08
CA GLN A 137 -3.72 -10.32 3.71
C GLN A 137 -5.12 -10.18 3.11
N ARG A 138 -5.24 -10.12 1.77
CA ARG A 138 -6.51 -9.97 1.06
C ARG A 138 -7.48 -11.11 1.37
N ARG A 139 -6.98 -12.35 1.37
CA ARG A 139 -7.79 -13.52 1.72
C ARG A 139 -8.29 -13.45 3.17
N THR A 140 -7.43 -13.03 4.09
CA THR A 140 -7.78 -12.90 5.51
C THR A 140 -8.74 -11.74 5.75
N GLY A 141 -8.51 -10.57 5.10
CA GLY A 141 -9.36 -9.39 5.20
C GLY A 141 -10.78 -9.65 4.68
N ARG A 142 -10.90 -10.32 3.53
CA ARG A 142 -12.20 -10.72 2.97
C ARG A 142 -12.94 -11.71 3.90
N ALA A 143 -12.22 -12.68 4.46
CA ALA A 143 -12.82 -13.64 5.41
C ALA A 143 -13.27 -12.98 6.71
N LEU A 144 -12.61 -11.90 7.16
CA LEU A 144 -12.98 -11.09 8.32
C LEU A 144 -14.05 -10.04 8.03
N ASN A 145 -14.34 -9.78 6.76
CA ASN A 145 -15.11 -8.63 6.29
C ASN A 145 -14.51 -7.29 6.80
N SER A 146 -13.18 -7.19 6.78
CA SER A 146 -12.42 -6.05 7.27
C SER A 146 -11.87 -5.22 6.09
N GLY A 147 -12.41 -4.02 5.89
CA GLY A 147 -11.99 -3.09 4.83
C GLY A 147 -10.53 -2.67 4.99
N SER A 148 -10.09 -2.39 6.21
CA SER A 148 -8.71 -1.95 6.49
C SER A 148 -7.66 -3.01 6.10
N VAL A 149 -7.90 -4.30 6.40
CA VAL A 149 -6.98 -5.37 6.01
C VAL A 149 -6.96 -5.59 4.49
N VAL A 150 -8.09 -5.35 3.82
CA VAL A 150 -8.16 -5.41 2.34
C VAL A 150 -7.43 -4.21 1.73
N ALA A 151 -7.57 -3.01 2.29
CA ALA A 151 -6.85 -1.81 1.84
C ALA A 151 -5.33 -1.97 1.98
N ASP A 152 -4.85 -2.44 3.15
CA ASP A 152 -3.44 -2.78 3.37
C ASP A 152 -2.90 -3.78 2.32
N SER A 153 -3.71 -4.79 1.97
CA SER A 153 -3.33 -5.75 0.94
C SER A 153 -3.19 -5.12 -0.46
N LYS A 154 -3.94 -4.08 -0.78
CA LYS A 154 -3.80 -3.33 -2.04
C LYS A 154 -2.48 -2.55 -2.04
N GLN A 155 -2.14 -1.89 -0.94
CA GLN A 155 -0.89 -1.16 -0.78
C GLN A 155 0.33 -2.09 -0.91
N THR A 156 0.31 -3.25 -0.23
CA THR A 156 1.36 -4.28 -0.39
C THR A 156 1.46 -4.81 -1.83
N LEU A 157 0.35 -4.86 -2.57
CA LEU A 157 0.38 -5.22 -4.00
C LEU A 157 1.05 -4.14 -4.86
N LEU A 158 0.82 -2.87 -4.55
CA LEU A 158 1.47 -1.74 -5.25
C LEU A 158 2.98 -1.78 -5.06
N CYS A 159 3.47 -2.12 -3.87
CA CYS A 159 4.89 -2.34 -3.62
C CYS A 159 5.50 -3.42 -4.55
N THR A 160 4.72 -4.44 -4.94
CA THR A 160 5.13 -5.40 -5.98
C THR A 160 5.39 -4.74 -7.32
N TYR A 161 4.51 -3.84 -7.76
CA TYR A 161 4.71 -3.11 -9.03
C TYR A 161 5.89 -2.16 -8.95
N LEU A 162 6.06 -1.47 -7.82
CA LEU A 162 7.21 -0.58 -7.60
C LEU A 162 8.52 -1.36 -7.57
N SER A 163 8.54 -2.56 -6.97
CA SER A 163 9.69 -3.48 -7.00
C SER A 163 10.07 -3.89 -8.42
N ALA A 164 9.07 -4.15 -9.29
CA ALA A 164 9.31 -4.47 -10.69
C ALA A 164 9.93 -3.27 -11.45
N VAL A 165 9.38 -2.07 -11.26
CA VAL A 165 9.89 -0.83 -11.87
C VAL A 165 11.33 -0.56 -11.41
N LEU A 166 11.58 -0.66 -10.11
CA LEU A 166 12.91 -0.50 -9.53
C LEU A 166 13.89 -1.52 -10.09
N LEU A 167 13.51 -2.80 -10.14
CA LEU A 167 14.35 -3.86 -10.66
C LEU A 167 14.74 -3.61 -12.12
N VAL A 168 13.78 -3.22 -12.96
CA VAL A 168 14.05 -2.87 -14.36
C VAL A 168 15.02 -1.69 -14.44
N GLY A 169 14.79 -0.61 -13.68
CA GLY A 169 15.68 0.56 -13.65
C GLY A 169 17.11 0.20 -13.24
N LEU A 170 17.26 -0.57 -12.15
CA LEU A 170 18.58 -1.00 -11.66
C LEU A 170 19.29 -1.95 -12.64
N LEU A 171 18.56 -2.86 -13.30
CA LEU A 171 19.14 -3.76 -14.29
C LEU A 171 19.57 -3.02 -15.57
N LEU A 172 18.77 -2.06 -16.05
CA LEU A 172 19.15 -1.24 -17.20
C LEU A 172 20.42 -0.42 -16.90
N ASN A 173 20.54 0.13 -15.70
CA ASN A 173 21.74 0.82 -15.27
C ASN A 173 22.94 -0.17 -15.16
N ALA A 174 22.76 -1.32 -14.53
CA ALA A 174 23.85 -2.28 -14.27
C ALA A 174 24.36 -2.98 -15.55
N LEU A 175 23.46 -3.31 -16.50
CA LEU A 175 23.80 -4.10 -17.68
C LEU A 175 24.09 -3.25 -18.92
N LEU A 176 23.41 -2.13 -19.08
CA LEU A 176 23.49 -1.26 -20.24
C LEU A 176 24.17 0.08 -19.97
N GLY A 177 24.48 0.38 -18.70
CA GLY A 177 25.03 1.68 -18.31
C GLY A 177 24.06 2.86 -18.51
N TRP A 178 22.73 2.58 -18.53
CA TRP A 178 21.71 3.61 -18.73
C TRP A 178 21.43 4.35 -17.43
N SER A 179 22.28 5.30 -17.10
CA SER A 179 22.18 6.10 -15.87
C SER A 179 20.86 6.87 -15.73
N TRP A 180 20.23 7.24 -16.87
CA TRP A 180 18.91 7.88 -16.89
C TRP A 180 17.75 6.97 -16.48
N ALA A 181 17.94 5.64 -16.50
CA ALA A 181 16.89 4.69 -16.14
C ALA A 181 16.52 4.78 -14.66
N ASP A 182 17.47 5.04 -13.78
CA ASP A 182 17.25 5.22 -12.33
C ASP A 182 16.35 6.42 -12.01
N PRO A 183 16.65 7.67 -12.42
CA PRO A 183 15.77 8.79 -12.16
C PRO A 183 14.39 8.64 -12.83
N VAL A 184 14.29 7.96 -13.98
CA VAL A 184 12.99 7.66 -14.60
C VAL A 184 12.19 6.68 -13.75
N ALA A 185 12.81 5.62 -13.23
CA ALA A 185 12.17 4.72 -12.28
C ALA A 185 11.72 5.47 -11.01
N GLY A 186 12.55 6.39 -10.50
CA GLY A 186 12.19 7.29 -9.42
C GLY A 186 10.94 8.13 -9.72
N LEU A 187 10.84 8.71 -10.91
CA LEU A 187 9.66 9.49 -11.32
C LEU A 187 8.39 8.61 -11.41
N VAL A 188 8.50 7.35 -11.82
CA VAL A 188 7.38 6.41 -11.79
C VAL A 188 6.94 6.13 -10.35
N ILE A 189 7.89 5.92 -9.43
CA ILE A 189 7.60 5.77 -7.98
C ILE A 189 6.89 7.01 -7.46
N ALA A 190 7.38 8.21 -7.78
CA ALA A 190 6.76 9.47 -7.38
C ALA A 190 5.33 9.64 -7.91
N ALA A 191 5.07 9.25 -9.16
CA ALA A 191 3.73 9.30 -9.74
C ALA A 191 2.74 8.37 -9.02
N VAL A 192 3.19 7.17 -8.65
CA VAL A 192 2.40 6.25 -7.83
C VAL A 192 2.18 6.81 -6.43
N ALA A 193 3.20 7.38 -5.80
CA ALA A 193 3.09 8.00 -4.48
C ALA A 193 2.09 9.19 -4.47
N ILE A 194 2.05 10.00 -5.53
CA ILE A 194 1.04 11.06 -5.68
C ILE A 194 -0.36 10.45 -5.73
N ARG A 195 -0.55 9.41 -6.52
CA ARG A 195 -1.85 8.74 -6.66
C ARG A 195 -2.32 8.20 -5.31
N GLU A 196 -1.47 7.46 -4.60
CA GLU A 196 -1.78 6.92 -3.27
C GLU A 196 -2.04 8.05 -2.25
N GLY A 197 -1.27 9.13 -2.30
CA GLY A 197 -1.49 10.31 -1.48
C GLY A 197 -2.88 10.94 -1.71
N VAL A 198 -3.33 11.01 -2.96
CA VAL A 198 -4.67 11.52 -3.31
C VAL A 198 -5.76 10.57 -2.84
N GLU A 199 -5.60 9.25 -3.02
CA GLU A 199 -6.55 8.23 -2.55
C GLU A 199 -6.67 8.26 -1.01
N ALA A 200 -5.55 8.30 -0.28
CA ALA A 200 -5.53 8.45 1.17
C ALA A 200 -6.17 9.76 1.64
N TRP A 201 -5.93 10.86 0.92
CA TRP A 201 -6.53 12.16 1.27
C TRP A 201 -8.04 12.19 1.08
N ARG A 202 -8.55 11.54 0.05
CA ARG A 202 -9.99 11.42 -0.25
C ARG A 202 -10.71 10.47 0.70
N GLY A 203 -9.99 9.56 1.35
CA GLY A 203 -10.57 8.53 2.20
C GLY A 203 -11.30 7.44 1.42
N ASP A 204 -10.97 7.27 0.13
CA ASP A 204 -11.66 6.36 -0.79
C ASP A 204 -11.48 4.87 -0.43
N ASP A 205 -10.48 4.55 0.40
CA ASP A 205 -10.26 3.17 0.89
C ASP A 205 -11.36 2.62 1.82
N CYS A 206 -12.22 3.49 2.38
CA CYS A 206 -13.31 3.09 3.29
C CYS A 206 -14.69 3.02 2.64
N GLY A 207 -14.85 3.46 1.38
CA GLY A 207 -16.16 3.74 0.77
C GLY A 207 -16.77 2.65 -0.10
N GLU A 208 -16.00 1.71 -0.62
CA GLU A 208 -16.48 0.85 -1.73
C GLU A 208 -17.36 -0.34 -1.32
N THR A 209 -17.50 -0.62 -0.02
CA THR A 209 -18.27 -1.77 0.46
C THR A 209 -19.65 -1.47 1.02
N VAL A 210 -20.06 -0.19 1.17
CA VAL A 210 -21.33 0.17 1.84
C VAL A 210 -22.43 0.65 0.89
N THR A 211 -22.11 1.11 -0.32
CA THR A 211 -23.09 1.74 -1.21
C THR A 211 -24.00 0.80 -2.00
N HIS A 212 -23.79 -0.52 -1.97
CA HIS A 212 -24.67 -1.48 -2.65
C HIS A 212 -25.78 -2.08 -1.78
N ALA A 213 -25.86 -1.78 -0.47
CA ALA A 213 -26.85 -2.37 0.43
C ALA A 213 -28.05 -1.45 0.77
N THR A 214 -28.00 -0.15 0.48
CA THR A 214 -29.04 0.82 0.90
C THR A 214 -29.91 1.37 -0.21
N GLY A 215 -29.71 0.96 -1.46
CA GLY A 215 -30.47 1.45 -2.63
C GLY A 215 -31.79 0.75 -2.95
N ALA A 216 -32.24 -0.23 -2.18
CA ALA A 216 -33.38 -1.08 -2.56
C ALA A 216 -34.57 -1.07 -1.58
N SER A 217 -34.73 -0.07 -0.73
CA SER A 217 -35.85 -0.09 0.25
C SER A 217 -36.65 1.22 0.37
N SER A 218 -36.85 1.96 -0.71
CA SER A 218 -37.75 3.13 -0.67
C SER A 218 -38.63 3.31 -1.91
N ALA A 219 -39.04 2.22 -2.54
CA ALA A 219 -40.05 2.28 -3.59
C ALA A 219 -41.12 1.23 -3.34
N GLY A 220 -42.14 1.57 -2.56
CA GLY A 220 -43.28 0.67 -2.41
C GLY A 220 -44.16 0.87 -1.18
N ALA A 221 -44.56 2.11 -0.88
CA ALA A 221 -45.69 2.33 0.04
C ALA A 221 -46.37 3.66 -0.27
N ASP A 222 -47.05 3.72 -1.41
CA ASP A 222 -48.15 4.65 -1.59
C ASP A 222 -49.21 3.95 -2.47
N GLY A 223 -50.40 3.88 -1.98
CA GLY A 223 -51.53 3.38 -2.77
C GLY A 223 -52.60 2.67 -1.98
N THR A 224 -53.67 3.40 -1.75
CA THR A 224 -55.03 2.94 -1.49
C THR A 224 -55.44 2.66 -0.05
N ASN A 225 -56.02 3.70 0.56
CA ASN A 225 -57.20 3.56 1.36
C ASN A 225 -58.19 4.65 0.96
N ARG A 226 -59.20 4.27 0.17
CA ARG A 226 -60.45 4.96 -0.03
C ARG A 226 -61.60 3.92 0.00
N GLU A 227 -62.65 4.27 0.79
CA GLU A 227 -64.04 3.76 0.77
C GLU A 227 -64.28 2.46 1.56
N SER A 228 -64.89 2.54 2.71
CA SER A 228 -66.35 2.65 3.03
C SER A 228 -66.51 2.77 4.56
#